data_4c7d4477d932a8586981f4b441de2778
#
_entry.id   4c7d4477d932a8586981f4b441de2778
#
_cell.length_a   1.000
_cell.length_b   1.000
_cell.length_c   1.000
_cell.angle_alpha   90.00
_cell.angle_beta   90.00
_cell.angle_gamma   90.00
#
_symmetry.space_group_name_H-M   'P 1'
#
loop_
_entity.id
_entity.type
_entity.pdbx_description
1 polymer ?
#
loop_
_entity_poly.entity_id
_entity_poly.type
_entity_poly.pdbx_seq_one_letter_code
_entity_poly.pdbx_strand_id
1 'polypeptide(L)'
;MTEPVDVKVAKSTPSGATAVAVTAHSDRLNRVPGLRKAALERAGFSGAVGTTATFDDGERATVVVGLGPSTTSGSARTDALRRGAAAFARAVGRHRRVAFEVPDPSAVDDLAAVARALTEGLVLGSYRFDDLRSAANVKPGLATATLVVGDDNAAVRSARDGVRAGAAVADAVCFARDLVNTPGGTLTAPELADRAAVRATAAGIGVEVLDLAAIAEAGLGGLIAVN
;
A
#
# COMPACT_ATOMS: atom_id res chain seq x y z
N MET A 1 -14.80 9.40 -1.88
CA MET A 1 -13.38 8.94 -1.85
C MET A 1 -13.12 8.19 -0.55
N THR A 2 -12.61 6.97 -0.61
CA THR A 2 -12.20 6.22 0.60
C THR A 2 -10.96 6.91 1.19
N GLU A 3 -10.95 7.16 2.52
CA GLU A 3 -9.78 7.73 3.17
C GLU A 3 -8.55 6.85 2.94
N PRO A 4 -7.40 7.41 2.54
CA PRO A 4 -6.17 6.65 2.37
C PRO A 4 -5.71 6.06 3.71
N VAL A 5 -5.05 4.90 3.65
CA VAL A 5 -4.46 4.27 4.84
C VAL A 5 -3.34 5.15 5.39
N ASP A 6 -3.45 5.54 6.65
CA ASP A 6 -2.39 6.25 7.36
C ASP A 6 -1.31 5.26 7.81
N VAL A 7 -0.11 5.36 7.22
CA VAL A 7 1.02 4.48 7.53
C VAL A 7 1.96 5.18 8.50
N LYS A 8 2.14 4.57 9.67
CA LYS A 8 2.98 5.07 10.77
C LYS A 8 4.22 4.20 10.97
N VAL A 9 5.19 4.74 11.72
CA VAL A 9 6.38 4.00 12.15
C VAL A 9 6.44 4.00 13.67
N ALA A 10 6.65 2.82 14.25
CA ALA A 10 6.81 2.64 15.69
C ALA A 10 7.98 1.69 16.02
N LYS A 11 8.43 1.76 17.27
CA LYS A 11 9.48 0.89 17.82
C LYS A 11 8.95 -0.51 18.15
N SER A 12 7.70 -0.58 18.56
CA SER A 12 7.02 -1.82 18.96
C SER A 12 5.59 -1.85 18.42
N THR A 13 5.02 -3.05 18.41
CA THR A 13 3.62 -3.26 17.99
C THR A 13 2.67 -2.49 18.91
N PRO A 14 1.83 -1.58 18.37
CA PRO A 14 0.87 -0.85 19.16
C PRO A 14 -0.16 -1.78 19.82
N SER A 15 -0.55 -1.50 21.06
CA SER A 15 -1.56 -2.28 21.80
C SER A 15 -2.93 -2.31 21.10
N GLY A 16 -3.24 -1.26 20.34
CA GLY A 16 -4.48 -1.17 19.57
C GLY A 16 -4.46 -1.87 18.19
N ALA A 17 -3.35 -2.52 17.79
CA ALA A 17 -3.30 -3.30 16.57
C ALA A 17 -4.05 -4.63 16.76
N THR A 18 -5.06 -4.85 15.93
CA THR A 18 -5.92 -6.06 15.98
C THR A 18 -5.45 -7.17 15.03
N ALA A 19 -4.50 -6.87 14.14
CA ALA A 19 -3.78 -7.85 13.35
C ALA A 19 -2.31 -7.45 13.19
N VAL A 20 -1.42 -8.43 13.14
CA VAL A 20 0.02 -8.23 12.97
C VAL A 20 0.52 -9.10 11.82
N ALA A 21 1.30 -8.50 10.91
CA ALA A 21 2.01 -9.23 9.88
C ALA A 21 3.36 -9.70 10.40
N VAL A 22 3.65 -10.97 10.20
CA VAL A 22 4.97 -11.59 10.39
C VAL A 22 5.42 -12.16 9.06
N THR A 23 6.64 -11.88 8.64
CA THR A 23 7.13 -12.33 7.34
C THR A 23 7.76 -13.71 7.41
N ALA A 24 7.68 -14.47 6.32
CA ALA A 24 8.27 -15.79 6.19
C ALA A 24 8.93 -16.00 4.83
N HIS A 25 10.08 -16.66 4.83
CA HIS A 25 10.73 -17.11 3.62
C HIS A 25 10.37 -18.58 3.33
N SER A 26 10.17 -18.93 2.05
CA SER A 26 9.73 -20.25 1.63
C SER A 26 10.71 -21.38 2.02
N ASP A 27 12.00 -21.07 2.09
CA ASP A 27 13.09 -21.97 2.50
C ASP A 27 13.34 -21.99 4.02
N ARG A 28 12.64 -21.16 4.82
CA ARG A 28 12.87 -20.96 6.26
C ARG A 28 11.58 -20.91 7.07
N LEU A 29 10.56 -21.67 6.70
CA LEU A 29 9.26 -21.70 7.41
C LEU A 29 9.37 -22.12 8.89
N ASN A 30 10.42 -22.83 9.26
CA ASN A 30 10.70 -23.20 10.66
C ASN A 30 11.21 -22.04 11.53
N ARG A 31 11.44 -20.87 10.96
CA ARG A 31 11.93 -19.65 11.66
C ARG A 31 10.84 -18.61 11.89
N VAL A 32 9.58 -18.89 11.58
CA VAL A 32 8.48 -17.97 11.84
C VAL A 32 8.23 -17.90 13.35
N PRO A 33 8.33 -16.72 13.97
CA PRO A 33 8.14 -16.57 15.42
C PRO A 33 6.76 -17.05 15.87
N GLY A 34 6.72 -17.82 16.94
CA GLY A 34 5.47 -18.28 17.57
C GLY A 34 4.69 -19.35 16.79
N LEU A 35 5.13 -19.75 15.61
CA LEU A 35 4.42 -20.71 14.75
C LEU A 35 5.29 -21.90 14.36
N ARG A 36 4.71 -23.08 14.40
CA ARG A 36 5.38 -24.31 13.96
C ARG A 36 5.22 -24.48 12.44
N LYS A 37 6.26 -24.94 11.74
CA LYS A 37 6.24 -25.25 10.31
C LYS A 37 5.04 -26.12 9.92
N ALA A 38 4.75 -27.18 10.70
CA ALA A 38 3.61 -28.06 10.45
C ALA A 38 2.24 -27.34 10.53
N ALA A 39 2.11 -26.26 11.28
CA ALA A 39 0.88 -25.46 11.31
C ALA A 39 0.73 -24.64 10.02
N LEU A 40 1.83 -24.06 9.53
CA LEU A 40 1.88 -23.33 8.27
C LEU A 40 1.55 -24.26 7.08
N GLU A 41 2.15 -25.44 7.04
CA GLU A 41 1.91 -26.44 6.00
C GLU A 41 0.45 -26.92 5.98
N ARG A 42 -0.15 -27.16 7.15
CA ARG A 42 -1.59 -27.50 7.26
C ARG A 42 -2.51 -26.39 6.79
N ALA A 43 -2.10 -25.13 6.97
CA ALA A 43 -2.82 -23.97 6.45
C ALA A 43 -2.59 -23.75 4.93
N GLY A 44 -1.85 -24.63 4.25
CA GLY A 44 -1.50 -24.51 2.84
C GLY A 44 -0.50 -23.40 2.52
N PHE A 45 0.23 -22.90 3.54
CA PHE A 45 1.16 -21.80 3.37
C PHE A 45 2.53 -22.32 2.93
N SER A 46 2.98 -21.86 1.77
CA SER A 46 4.26 -22.25 1.18
C SER A 46 5.38 -21.22 1.37
N GLY A 47 5.05 -20.00 1.82
CA GLY A 47 5.99 -18.88 1.88
C GLY A 47 6.29 -18.23 0.53
N ALA A 48 5.60 -18.62 -0.55
CA ALA A 48 5.74 -17.96 -1.85
C ALA A 48 5.32 -16.49 -1.75
N VAL A 49 5.91 -15.62 -2.60
CA VAL A 49 5.67 -14.18 -2.58
C VAL A 49 4.17 -13.87 -2.70
N GLY A 50 3.65 -13.11 -1.75
CA GLY A 50 2.26 -12.66 -1.74
C GLY A 50 1.25 -13.71 -1.26
N THR A 51 1.71 -14.87 -0.74
CA THR A 51 0.84 -15.80 -0.01
C THR A 51 0.67 -15.37 1.43
N THR A 52 -0.49 -15.67 2.04
CA THR A 52 -0.78 -15.36 3.45
C THR A 52 -1.43 -16.54 4.15
N ALA A 53 -1.17 -16.69 5.45
CA ALA A 53 -1.91 -17.56 6.34
C ALA A 53 -2.25 -16.80 7.62
N THR A 54 -3.51 -16.88 8.08
CA THR A 54 -3.99 -16.17 9.25
C THR A 54 -4.20 -17.13 10.41
N PHE A 55 -3.67 -16.77 11.57
CA PHE A 55 -3.84 -17.45 12.84
C PHE A 55 -4.44 -16.44 13.83
N ASP A 56 -5.60 -16.75 14.37
CA ASP A 56 -6.32 -15.88 15.29
C ASP A 56 -6.39 -16.58 16.66
N ASP A 57 -5.94 -15.87 17.70
CA ASP A 57 -6.00 -16.36 19.09
C ASP A 57 -7.20 -15.76 19.88
N GLY A 58 -8.04 -14.99 19.21
CA GLY A 58 -9.20 -14.31 19.78
C GLY A 58 -8.90 -12.89 20.31
N GLU A 59 -7.65 -12.54 20.52
CA GLU A 59 -7.21 -11.18 20.90
C GLU A 59 -6.62 -10.43 19.71
N ARG A 60 -5.78 -11.11 18.94
CA ARG A 60 -5.05 -10.53 17.82
C ARG A 60 -4.80 -11.55 16.72
N ALA A 61 -5.11 -11.21 15.49
CA ALA A 61 -4.77 -12.05 14.36
C ALA A 61 -3.28 -11.92 14.01
N THR A 62 -2.59 -13.05 13.90
CA THR A 62 -1.24 -13.13 13.30
C THR A 62 -1.37 -13.55 11.85
N VAL A 63 -0.91 -12.71 10.93
CA VAL A 63 -0.92 -13.01 9.50
C VAL A 63 0.51 -13.24 9.04
N VAL A 64 0.81 -14.48 8.65
CA VAL A 64 2.11 -14.80 8.06
C VAL A 64 2.10 -14.44 6.59
N VAL A 65 3.12 -13.72 6.16
CA VAL A 65 3.25 -13.18 4.79
C VAL A 65 4.46 -13.80 4.11
N GLY A 66 4.25 -14.43 2.98
CA GLY A 66 5.30 -15.04 2.17
C GLY A 66 6.11 -14.01 1.37
N LEU A 67 7.43 -14.08 1.47
CA LEU A 67 8.39 -13.25 0.76
C LEU A 67 9.22 -14.03 -0.27
N GLY A 68 8.93 -15.30 -0.50
CA GLY A 68 9.74 -16.16 -1.37
C GLY A 68 11.04 -16.61 -0.71
N PRO A 69 12.04 -17.04 -1.50
CA PRO A 69 13.33 -17.52 -1.00
C PRO A 69 14.10 -16.45 -0.23
N SER A 70 14.79 -16.83 0.84
CA SER A 70 15.61 -15.92 1.65
C SER A 70 16.83 -15.34 0.91
N THR A 71 17.19 -15.92 -0.22
CA THR A 71 18.27 -15.46 -1.10
C THR A 71 17.86 -14.30 -2.02
N THR A 72 16.55 -13.95 -2.04
CA THR A 72 16.04 -12.83 -2.85
C THR A 72 16.64 -11.51 -2.35
N SER A 73 17.24 -10.72 -3.23
CA SER A 73 17.95 -9.48 -2.90
C SER A 73 17.62 -8.35 -3.89
N GLY A 74 18.14 -7.15 -3.63
CA GLY A 74 17.98 -5.98 -4.49
C GLY A 74 16.52 -5.62 -4.78
N SER A 75 16.23 -5.24 -6.02
CA SER A 75 14.87 -4.85 -6.45
C SER A 75 13.84 -5.97 -6.34
N ALA A 76 14.25 -7.24 -6.52
CA ALA A 76 13.36 -8.38 -6.34
C ALA A 76 12.90 -8.54 -4.88
N ARG A 77 13.75 -8.20 -3.90
CA ARG A 77 13.38 -8.18 -2.48
C ARG A 77 12.37 -7.08 -2.18
N THR A 78 12.58 -5.88 -2.67
CA THR A 78 11.64 -4.77 -2.48
C THR A 78 10.30 -5.05 -3.16
N ASP A 79 10.29 -5.69 -4.34
CA ASP A 79 9.05 -6.12 -4.99
C ASP A 79 8.32 -7.21 -4.18
N ALA A 80 9.03 -8.20 -3.65
CA ALA A 80 8.46 -9.22 -2.79
C ALA A 80 7.81 -8.61 -1.53
N LEU A 81 8.46 -7.62 -0.91
CA LEU A 81 7.92 -6.88 0.24
C LEU A 81 6.65 -6.08 -0.12
N ARG A 82 6.66 -5.37 -1.24
CA ARG A 82 5.49 -4.63 -1.76
C ARG A 82 4.30 -5.57 -1.98
N ARG A 83 4.53 -6.68 -2.67
CA ARG A 83 3.50 -7.70 -2.96
C ARG A 83 3.01 -8.39 -1.69
N GLY A 84 3.91 -8.70 -0.75
CA GLY A 84 3.57 -9.25 0.56
C GLY A 84 2.70 -8.30 1.38
N ALA A 85 3.08 -7.03 1.45
CA ALA A 85 2.31 -6.00 2.15
C ALA A 85 0.91 -5.78 1.52
N ALA A 86 0.80 -5.84 0.20
CA ALA A 86 -0.48 -5.78 -0.50
C ALA A 86 -1.35 -7.01 -0.21
N ALA A 87 -0.77 -8.20 -0.12
CA ALA A 87 -1.48 -9.41 0.24
C ALA A 87 -1.97 -9.36 1.70
N PHE A 88 -1.14 -8.87 2.63
CA PHE A 88 -1.51 -8.62 4.01
C PHE A 88 -2.68 -7.64 4.11
N ALA A 89 -2.62 -6.49 3.44
CA ALA A 89 -3.68 -5.48 3.45
C ALA A 89 -5.04 -6.07 3.00
N ARG A 90 -5.02 -6.94 1.99
CA ARG A 90 -6.24 -7.66 1.55
C ARG A 90 -6.73 -8.68 2.57
N ALA A 91 -5.81 -9.43 3.18
CA ALA A 91 -6.15 -10.45 4.18
C ALA A 91 -6.80 -9.84 5.44
N VAL A 92 -6.35 -8.64 5.83
CA VAL A 92 -6.84 -7.93 7.03
C VAL A 92 -7.93 -6.90 6.75
N GLY A 93 -8.63 -6.98 5.63
CA GLY A 93 -9.59 -5.95 5.20
C GLY A 93 -10.71 -5.60 6.18
N ARG A 94 -10.91 -6.38 7.26
CA ARG A 94 -11.86 -6.10 8.37
C ARG A 94 -11.23 -5.36 9.55
N HIS A 95 -9.90 -5.33 9.61
CA HIS A 95 -9.16 -4.73 10.72
C HIS A 95 -8.87 -3.27 10.41
N ARG A 96 -9.27 -2.38 11.31
CA ARG A 96 -9.04 -0.94 11.12
C ARG A 96 -7.62 -0.51 11.48
N ARG A 97 -6.97 -1.21 12.40
CA ARG A 97 -5.62 -0.91 12.88
C ARG A 97 -4.80 -2.18 12.88
N VAL A 98 -3.69 -2.16 12.14
CA VAL A 98 -2.79 -3.29 12.01
C VAL A 98 -1.34 -2.88 12.22
N ALA A 99 -0.48 -3.86 12.47
CA ALA A 99 0.97 -3.66 12.48
C ALA A 99 1.63 -4.58 11.44
N PHE A 100 2.75 -4.15 10.89
CA PHE A 100 3.60 -4.94 10.02
C PHE A 100 5.01 -4.94 10.60
N GLU A 101 5.47 -6.09 11.07
CA GLU A 101 6.84 -6.26 11.55
C GLU A 101 7.80 -6.25 10.37
N VAL A 102 8.66 -5.24 10.32
CA VAL A 102 9.66 -5.13 9.26
C VAL A 102 10.72 -6.23 9.48
N PRO A 103 10.96 -7.09 8.46
CA PRO A 103 11.90 -8.20 8.64
C PRO A 103 13.33 -7.67 8.80
N ASP A 104 13.92 -7.99 9.94
CA ASP A 104 15.32 -7.69 10.32
C ASP A 104 15.80 -6.28 9.88
N PRO A 105 15.28 -5.19 10.50
CA PRO A 105 15.61 -3.83 10.09
C PRO A 105 17.11 -3.51 10.18
N SER A 106 17.84 -4.22 11.05
CA SER A 106 19.29 -4.04 11.25
C SER A 106 20.14 -4.68 10.16
N ALA A 107 19.60 -5.67 9.43
CA ALA A 107 20.28 -6.35 8.33
C ALA A 107 19.91 -5.82 6.95
N VAL A 108 19.22 -4.67 6.89
CA VAL A 108 18.77 -4.05 5.64
C VAL A 108 19.67 -2.85 5.31
N ASP A 109 20.34 -2.90 4.15
CA ASP A 109 21.20 -1.81 3.68
C ASP A 109 20.42 -0.51 3.42
N ASP A 110 19.17 -0.61 2.94
CA ASP A 110 18.29 0.53 2.66
C ASP A 110 16.90 0.32 3.28
N LEU A 111 16.76 0.68 4.55
CA LEU A 111 15.49 0.58 5.27
C LEU A 111 14.44 1.57 4.73
N ALA A 112 14.85 2.70 4.17
CA ALA A 112 13.91 3.64 3.55
C ALA A 112 13.26 3.00 2.31
N ALA A 113 14.02 2.31 1.45
CA ALA A 113 13.45 1.58 0.31
C ALA A 113 12.51 0.45 0.74
N VAL A 114 12.84 -0.28 1.79
CA VAL A 114 11.97 -1.31 2.39
C VAL A 114 10.67 -0.69 2.91
N ALA A 115 10.74 0.36 3.72
CA ALA A 115 9.58 1.03 4.28
C ALA A 115 8.70 1.65 3.17
N ARG A 116 9.31 2.21 2.12
CA ARG A 116 8.62 2.68 0.92
C ARG A 116 7.84 1.55 0.25
N ALA A 117 8.47 0.42 -0.03
CA ALA A 117 7.83 -0.71 -0.70
C ALA A 117 6.66 -1.28 0.13
N LEU A 118 6.83 -1.41 1.46
CA LEU A 118 5.78 -1.83 2.37
C LEU A 118 4.61 -0.86 2.38
N THR A 119 4.88 0.45 2.42
CA THR A 119 3.85 1.50 2.40
C THR A 119 3.05 1.47 1.10
N GLU A 120 3.74 1.44 -0.05
CA GLU A 120 3.09 1.28 -1.35
C GLU A 120 2.18 0.04 -1.37
N GLY A 121 2.68 -1.11 -0.89
CA GLY A 121 1.92 -2.35 -0.81
C GLY A 121 0.68 -2.25 0.06
N LEU A 122 0.81 -1.70 1.28
CA LEU A 122 -0.29 -1.53 2.23
C LEU A 122 -1.39 -0.62 1.67
N VAL A 123 -1.03 0.54 1.15
CA VAL A 123 -1.99 1.51 0.61
C VAL A 123 -2.65 0.96 -0.66
N LEU A 124 -1.87 0.50 -1.64
CA LEU A 124 -2.39 0.01 -2.91
C LEU A 124 -3.17 -1.29 -2.78
N GLY A 125 -2.81 -2.15 -1.79
CA GLY A 125 -3.51 -3.38 -1.48
C GLY A 125 -4.86 -3.16 -0.78
N SER A 126 -5.02 -2.02 -0.11
CA SER A 126 -6.26 -1.60 0.58
C SER A 126 -7.20 -0.80 -0.31
N TYR A 127 -6.73 -0.38 -1.49
CA TYR A 127 -7.50 0.48 -2.39
C TYR A 127 -8.84 -0.13 -2.77
N ARG A 128 -9.90 0.69 -2.70
CA ARG A 128 -11.24 0.36 -3.18
C ARG A 128 -11.85 1.60 -3.83
N PHE A 129 -12.54 1.39 -4.93
CA PHE A 129 -13.35 2.43 -5.55
C PHE A 129 -14.80 2.30 -5.05
N ASP A 130 -15.16 3.14 -4.11
CA ASP A 130 -16.46 3.10 -3.43
C ASP A 130 -17.40 4.28 -3.80
N ASP A 131 -16.98 5.19 -4.68
CA ASP A 131 -17.68 6.43 -5.02
C ASP A 131 -19.08 6.20 -5.63
N LEU A 132 -19.31 5.04 -6.25
CA LEU A 132 -20.60 4.67 -6.83
C LEU A 132 -21.44 3.79 -5.90
N ARG A 133 -20.99 3.54 -4.67
CA ARG A 133 -21.72 2.76 -3.68
C ARG A 133 -22.57 3.67 -2.79
N SER A 134 -23.73 3.21 -2.40
CA SER A 134 -24.48 3.88 -1.34
C SER A 134 -23.72 3.81 0.00
N ALA A 135 -23.79 4.84 0.82
CA ALA A 135 -23.10 4.92 2.11
C ALA A 135 -23.34 3.68 3.00
N ALA A 136 -24.54 3.10 2.96
CA ALA A 136 -24.89 1.89 3.69
C ALA A 136 -24.12 0.64 3.26
N ASN A 137 -23.59 0.62 2.02
CA ASN A 137 -22.87 -0.49 1.45
C ASN A 137 -21.33 -0.31 1.48
N VAL A 138 -20.85 0.83 1.93
CA VAL A 138 -19.41 1.08 2.13
C VAL A 138 -19.01 0.48 3.48
N LYS A 139 -18.21 -0.60 3.44
CA LYS A 139 -17.69 -1.22 4.66
C LYS A 139 -16.42 -0.48 5.11
N PRO A 140 -16.22 -0.25 6.41
CA PRO A 140 -14.96 0.28 6.92
C PRO A 140 -13.78 -0.58 6.45
N GLY A 141 -12.73 0.07 5.94
CA GLY A 141 -11.50 -0.57 5.54
C GLY A 141 -10.38 -0.39 6.56
N LEU A 142 -9.19 -0.79 6.18
CA LEU A 142 -7.97 -0.49 6.91
C LEU A 142 -7.80 1.04 7.02
N ALA A 143 -7.66 1.54 8.25
CA ALA A 143 -7.47 2.98 8.51
C ALA A 143 -6.02 3.31 8.84
N THR A 144 -5.38 2.49 9.68
CA THR A 144 -3.99 2.72 10.12
C THR A 144 -3.18 1.44 10.04
N ALA A 145 -2.02 1.52 9.41
CA ALA A 145 -1.00 0.49 9.42
C ALA A 145 0.28 1.02 10.09
N THR A 146 0.87 0.25 10.98
CA THR A 146 2.10 0.65 11.67
C THR A 146 3.25 -0.28 11.26
N LEU A 147 4.30 0.28 10.68
CA LEU A 147 5.57 -0.42 10.45
C LEU A 147 6.36 -0.46 11.75
N VAL A 148 6.68 -1.66 12.22
CA VAL A 148 7.44 -1.87 13.45
C VAL A 148 8.90 -2.14 13.08
N VAL A 149 9.80 -1.25 13.54
CA VAL A 149 11.23 -1.26 13.12
C VAL A 149 12.22 -1.45 14.28
N GLY A 150 11.71 -1.71 15.50
CA GLY A 150 12.56 -1.85 16.69
C GLY A 150 13.00 -0.52 17.29
N ASP A 151 13.89 -0.59 18.30
CA ASP A 151 14.20 0.54 19.18
C ASP A 151 15.21 1.55 18.63
N ASP A 152 15.89 1.24 17.52
CA ASP A 152 16.88 2.13 16.93
C ASP A 152 16.26 3.41 16.36
N ASN A 153 16.70 4.56 16.87
CA ASN A 153 16.21 5.85 16.41
C ASN A 153 16.63 6.20 14.97
N ALA A 154 17.76 5.67 14.48
CA ALA A 154 18.19 5.87 13.10
C ALA A 154 17.27 5.06 12.16
N ALA A 155 16.95 3.82 12.52
CA ALA A 155 15.99 2.99 11.82
C ALA A 155 14.61 3.66 11.75
N VAL A 156 14.11 4.21 12.86
CA VAL A 156 12.84 4.95 12.89
C VAL A 156 12.85 6.15 11.94
N ARG A 157 13.93 6.92 11.88
CA ARG A 157 14.04 8.07 10.96
C ARG A 157 14.05 7.62 9.50
N SER A 158 14.92 6.66 9.16
CA SER A 158 15.02 6.08 7.81
C SER A 158 13.68 5.51 7.33
N ALA A 159 12.99 4.74 8.18
CA ALA A 159 11.68 4.20 7.85
C ALA A 159 10.62 5.30 7.63
N ARG A 160 10.64 6.39 8.40
CA ARG A 160 9.72 7.53 8.21
C ARG A 160 9.93 8.21 6.85
N ASP A 161 11.18 8.34 6.41
CA ASP A 161 11.49 8.89 5.09
C ASP A 161 10.94 8.00 3.98
N GLY A 162 11.12 6.67 4.12
CA GLY A 162 10.55 5.68 3.22
C GLY A 162 9.01 5.70 3.20
N VAL A 163 8.37 5.79 4.37
CA VAL A 163 6.89 5.91 4.48
C VAL A 163 6.39 7.15 3.74
N ARG A 164 7.03 8.31 3.93
CA ARG A 164 6.65 9.55 3.25
C ARG A 164 6.74 9.42 1.74
N ALA A 165 7.85 8.85 1.22
CA ALA A 165 8.03 8.63 -0.21
C ALA A 165 7.02 7.63 -0.77
N GLY A 166 6.79 6.52 -0.05
CA GLY A 166 5.82 5.49 -0.45
C GLY A 166 4.38 5.98 -0.44
N ALA A 167 4.00 6.79 0.55
CA ALA A 167 2.68 7.39 0.65
C ALA A 167 2.40 8.33 -0.54
N ALA A 168 3.36 9.17 -0.91
CA ALA A 168 3.22 10.08 -2.05
C ALA A 168 3.00 9.33 -3.38
N VAL A 169 3.77 8.25 -3.60
CA VAL A 169 3.62 7.42 -4.80
C VAL A 169 2.29 6.67 -4.80
N ALA A 170 1.94 6.04 -3.66
CA ALA A 170 0.70 5.28 -3.56
C ALA A 170 -0.54 6.17 -3.71
N ASP A 171 -0.53 7.38 -3.17
CA ASP A 171 -1.58 8.37 -3.30
C ASP A 171 -1.77 8.80 -4.77
N ALA A 172 -0.68 9.07 -5.49
CA ALA A 172 -0.75 9.37 -6.93
C ALA A 172 -1.33 8.19 -7.76
N VAL A 173 -0.95 6.95 -7.43
CA VAL A 173 -1.51 5.76 -8.08
C VAL A 173 -2.99 5.57 -7.74
N CYS A 174 -3.41 5.81 -6.48
CA CYS A 174 -4.81 5.76 -6.09
C CYS A 174 -5.64 6.82 -6.85
N PHE A 175 -5.13 8.05 -6.95
CA PHE A 175 -5.77 9.09 -7.77
C PHE A 175 -5.94 8.67 -9.23
N ALA A 176 -4.88 8.13 -9.85
CA ALA A 176 -4.99 7.61 -11.22
C ALA A 176 -6.04 6.48 -11.35
N ARG A 177 -6.10 5.57 -10.36
CA ARG A 177 -7.13 4.51 -10.33
C ARG A 177 -8.54 5.07 -10.17
N ASP A 178 -8.73 6.12 -9.37
CA ASP A 178 -10.02 6.79 -9.21
C ASP A 178 -10.48 7.37 -10.56
N LEU A 179 -9.58 8.03 -11.31
CA LEU A 179 -9.88 8.53 -12.64
C LEU A 179 -10.28 7.41 -13.62
N VAL A 180 -9.50 6.31 -13.64
CA VAL A 180 -9.76 5.16 -14.53
C VAL A 180 -11.08 4.45 -14.17
N ASN A 181 -11.42 4.37 -12.88
CA ASN A 181 -12.63 3.70 -12.41
C ASN A 181 -13.89 4.59 -12.49
N THR A 182 -13.74 5.90 -12.67
CA THR A 182 -14.87 6.82 -12.83
C THR A 182 -15.48 6.64 -14.24
N PRO A 183 -16.79 6.37 -14.36
CA PRO A 183 -17.42 6.19 -15.65
C PRO A 183 -17.29 7.42 -16.55
N GLY A 184 -17.15 7.20 -17.87
CA GLY A 184 -16.97 8.28 -18.85
C GLY A 184 -18.11 9.30 -18.90
N GLY A 185 -19.33 8.91 -18.52
CA GLY A 185 -20.44 9.86 -18.39
C GLY A 185 -20.28 10.85 -17.22
N THR A 186 -19.43 10.52 -16.24
CA THR A 186 -19.08 11.39 -15.12
C THR A 186 -17.72 12.05 -15.32
N LEU A 187 -16.71 11.29 -15.76
CA LEU A 187 -15.38 11.80 -16.06
C LEU A 187 -15.32 12.26 -17.50
N THR A 188 -15.87 13.44 -17.77
CA THR A 188 -15.70 14.13 -19.05
C THR A 188 -14.33 14.80 -19.16
N ALA A 189 -13.93 15.28 -20.34
CA ALA A 189 -12.66 15.97 -20.51
C ALA A 189 -12.53 17.21 -19.62
N PRO A 190 -13.53 18.09 -19.48
CA PRO A 190 -13.49 19.18 -18.50
C PRO A 190 -13.32 18.71 -17.05
N GLU A 191 -14.09 17.70 -16.62
CA GLU A 191 -13.99 17.14 -15.27
C GLU A 191 -12.60 16.54 -14.99
N LEU A 192 -11.99 15.86 -15.96
CA LEU A 192 -10.61 15.37 -15.84
C LEU A 192 -9.63 16.52 -15.66
N ALA A 193 -9.76 17.59 -16.45
CA ALA A 193 -8.91 18.77 -16.36
C ALA A 193 -9.05 19.45 -14.98
N ASP A 194 -10.27 19.62 -14.48
CA ASP A 194 -10.55 20.22 -13.18
C ASP A 194 -9.94 19.40 -12.03
N ARG A 195 -10.13 18.08 -12.02
CA ARG A 195 -9.54 17.17 -11.00
C ARG A 195 -8.02 17.21 -11.05
N ALA A 196 -7.43 17.20 -12.24
CA ALA A 196 -5.99 17.29 -12.43
C ALA A 196 -5.45 18.64 -11.92
N ALA A 197 -6.12 19.75 -12.26
CA ALA A 197 -5.74 21.09 -11.83
C ALA A 197 -5.79 21.25 -10.30
N VAL A 198 -6.87 20.78 -9.65
CA VAL A 198 -7.00 20.80 -8.19
C VAL A 198 -5.86 20.03 -7.54
N ARG A 199 -5.56 18.82 -8.05
CA ARG A 199 -4.52 17.96 -7.50
C ARG A 199 -3.12 18.54 -7.66
N ALA A 200 -2.81 19.06 -8.85
CA ALA A 200 -1.51 19.65 -9.16
C ALA A 200 -1.28 20.96 -8.37
N THR A 201 -2.29 21.82 -8.27
CA THR A 201 -2.23 23.05 -7.47
C THR A 201 -1.98 22.75 -5.99
N ALA A 202 -2.65 21.73 -5.44
CA ALA A 202 -2.42 21.27 -4.06
C ALA A 202 -0.98 20.74 -3.84
N ALA A 203 -0.32 20.26 -4.90
CA ALA A 203 1.07 19.83 -4.90
C ALA A 203 2.07 20.97 -5.20
N GLY A 204 1.62 22.21 -5.38
CA GLY A 204 2.45 23.37 -5.73
C GLY A 204 2.93 23.37 -7.19
N ILE A 205 2.27 22.62 -8.07
CA ILE A 205 2.59 22.54 -9.50
C ILE A 205 1.73 23.58 -10.24
N GLY A 206 2.36 24.39 -11.11
CA GLY A 206 1.66 25.31 -12.00
C GLY A 206 0.84 24.54 -13.02
N VAL A 207 -0.41 24.97 -13.25
CA VAL A 207 -1.35 24.30 -14.17
C VAL A 207 -1.93 25.34 -15.13
N GLU A 208 -1.94 24.98 -16.39
CA GLU A 208 -2.66 25.68 -17.45
C GLU A 208 -3.64 24.69 -18.10
N VAL A 209 -4.89 25.09 -18.24
CA VAL A 209 -5.92 24.30 -18.91
C VAL A 209 -6.33 25.07 -20.17
N LEU A 210 -6.15 24.42 -21.31
CA LEU A 210 -6.54 24.98 -22.62
C LEU A 210 -7.98 24.53 -22.95
N ASP A 211 -8.86 25.49 -23.18
CA ASP A 211 -10.18 25.24 -23.74
C ASP A 211 -10.10 25.01 -25.26
N LEU A 212 -11.23 24.72 -25.89
CA LEU A 212 -11.29 24.41 -27.32
C LEU A 212 -10.75 25.57 -28.20
N ALA A 213 -11.00 26.82 -27.81
CA ALA A 213 -10.51 28.00 -28.54
C ALA A 213 -8.99 28.13 -28.42
N ALA A 214 -8.45 27.99 -27.21
CA ALA A 214 -7.01 28.00 -26.98
C ALA A 214 -6.29 26.83 -27.65
N ILE A 215 -6.88 25.64 -27.69
CA ILE A 215 -6.37 24.46 -28.43
C ILE A 215 -6.27 24.79 -29.94
N ALA A 216 -7.29 25.45 -30.51
CA ALA A 216 -7.28 25.85 -31.92
C ALA A 216 -6.21 26.92 -32.19
N GLU A 217 -6.09 27.92 -31.33
CA GLU A 217 -5.09 29.01 -31.42
C GLU A 217 -3.66 28.43 -31.31
N ALA A 218 -3.46 27.46 -30.44
CA ALA A 218 -2.17 26.76 -30.27
C ALA A 218 -1.83 25.80 -31.42
N GLY A 219 -2.70 25.64 -32.42
CA GLY A 219 -2.47 24.79 -33.58
C GLY A 219 -2.47 23.29 -33.29
N LEU A 220 -3.11 22.85 -32.19
CA LEU A 220 -3.15 21.44 -31.72
C LEU A 220 -4.22 20.64 -32.48
N GLY A 221 -4.11 20.60 -33.81
CA GLY A 221 -5.11 20.02 -34.72
C GLY A 221 -5.46 18.55 -34.45
N GLY A 222 -4.51 17.77 -33.92
CA GLY A 222 -4.77 16.37 -33.53
C GLY A 222 -5.80 16.22 -32.42
N LEU A 223 -5.86 17.17 -31.47
CA LEU A 223 -6.87 17.19 -30.40
C LEU A 223 -8.25 17.58 -30.95
N ILE A 224 -8.27 18.51 -31.92
CA ILE A 224 -9.52 18.97 -32.54
C ILE A 224 -10.15 17.84 -33.39
N ALA A 225 -9.30 17.04 -34.05
CA ALA A 225 -9.78 15.97 -34.98
C ALA A 225 -10.42 14.79 -34.26
N VAL A 226 -10.19 14.59 -32.96
CA VAL A 226 -10.70 13.47 -32.16
C VAL A 226 -11.75 13.87 -31.11
N ASN A 227 -12.16 15.14 -31.11
CA ASN A 227 -13.13 15.70 -30.15
C ASN A 227 -14.56 15.64 -30.72
#